data_8588bcdda576c10de018e36088646b67
#
_entry.id   8588bcdda576c10de018e36088646b67
#
_cell.length_a   1.000
_cell.length_b   1.000
_cell.length_c   1.000
_cell.angle_alpha   90.00
_cell.angle_beta   90.00
_cell.angle_gamma   90.00
#
_symmetry.space_group_name_H-M   'P 1'
#
loop_
_entity.id
_entity.type
_entity.pdbx_description
1 polymer ?
#
loop_
_entity_poly.entity_id
_entity_poly.type
_entity_poly.pdbx_seq_one_letter_code
_entity_poly.pdbx_strand_id
1 'polypeptide(L)'
;MEDHGIHISMAVHLYEAVENDNVVGFISNLEQVEQVTASGNSVLHKAASFGSKNIAKFIIDKFPFFLTRRNVLGDTALHVAIKARKYDVMEVLVDTNVNDREQLLEMKNNVGNTALHEAVIVQCSLEVVKYLFSRHKEASYYLNDGGESPLCLAIETESIEILELLLEAPYENGRLMERPRIESPVHVAIFKKRRDMLEIIFEKNKQLFHIRDEKGKTPLHYAASKGYIDGVRFLLITEFKHDAFGRSNNGDFPIHAACKRGHTKVVKEFLQQQWLYPTELLNKKSQNVLHVAAEYGKNDVVKAILSDSKLEELINAVDENGNTALHLASLYFHSNVLCSLTWNKRVDLKRRNKEGLTAIDIASRIRNNLKSRQELTLWVLSSAGTPYSEKGRKFSLKREREPPKLEQVQNLINVILVIAVLVATVTFSAALTVPGRFNRSDAGHRKAFQANVGNKQMIAKQESQPEREDLQEEGHIKED
;
A
#
# COMPACT_ATOMS: atom_id res chain seq x y z
N MET A 1 44.35 -8.37 -17.54
CA MET A 1 44.13 -8.08 -18.96
C MET A 1 42.92 -7.17 -19.01
N GLU A 2 43.22 -5.86 -19.07
CA GLU A 2 42.20 -4.83 -19.13
C GLU A 2 41.66 -4.81 -20.56
N ASP A 3 40.40 -5.15 -20.72
CA ASP A 3 39.68 -5.08 -21.98
C ASP A 3 39.40 -3.57 -22.28
N HIS A 4 40.33 -2.92 -22.97
CA HIS A 4 40.13 -1.60 -23.53
C HIS A 4 39.14 -1.70 -24.69
N GLY A 5 37.83 -1.82 -24.38
CA GLY A 5 36.77 -1.68 -25.34
C GLY A 5 36.88 -0.31 -26.04
N ILE A 6 37.33 -0.33 -27.28
CA ILE A 6 37.35 0.83 -28.17
C ILE A 6 35.90 1.29 -28.33
N HIS A 7 35.53 2.37 -27.62
CA HIS A 7 34.25 3.06 -27.84
C HIS A 7 34.33 3.73 -29.23
N ILE A 8 33.96 2.97 -30.26
CA ILE A 8 33.80 3.53 -31.60
C ILE A 8 32.47 4.31 -31.55
N SER A 9 32.58 5.63 -31.39
CA SER A 9 31.44 6.54 -31.52
C SER A 9 30.92 6.47 -32.95
N MET A 10 29.58 6.36 -33.12
CA MET A 10 28.94 6.40 -34.43
C MET A 10 29.44 7.61 -35.23
N ALA A 11 29.88 7.39 -36.48
CA ALA A 11 30.43 8.45 -37.31
C ALA A 11 29.38 9.54 -37.58
N VAL A 12 29.83 10.79 -37.60
CA VAL A 12 28.97 11.98 -37.74
C VAL A 12 28.11 11.88 -39.01
N HIS A 13 28.70 11.53 -40.13
CA HIS A 13 27.96 11.43 -41.41
C HIS A 13 26.90 10.33 -41.40
N LEU A 14 27.15 9.19 -40.74
CA LEU A 14 26.16 8.15 -40.58
C LEU A 14 25.00 8.64 -39.65
N TYR A 15 25.33 9.35 -38.56
CA TYR A 15 24.36 9.93 -37.67
C TYR A 15 23.47 10.95 -38.37
N GLU A 16 24.06 11.89 -39.13
CA GLU A 16 23.36 12.93 -39.92
C GLU A 16 22.44 12.28 -40.99
N ALA A 17 22.93 11.24 -41.67
CA ALA A 17 22.13 10.51 -42.64
C ALA A 17 20.89 9.88 -41.98
N VAL A 18 21.06 9.30 -40.78
CA VAL A 18 19.95 8.70 -40.03
C VAL A 18 18.99 9.79 -39.54
N GLU A 19 19.49 10.90 -39.00
CA GLU A 19 18.67 11.99 -38.50
C GLU A 19 17.77 12.61 -39.58
N ASN A 20 18.31 12.76 -40.80
CA ASN A 20 17.59 13.38 -41.93
C ASN A 20 16.81 12.37 -42.78
N ASP A 21 16.71 11.10 -42.37
CA ASP A 21 16.11 9.99 -43.15
C ASP A 21 16.67 9.88 -44.59
N ASN A 22 17.97 10.24 -44.75
CA ASN A 22 18.64 10.25 -46.05
C ASN A 22 19.19 8.85 -46.38
N VAL A 23 18.38 8.05 -47.07
CA VAL A 23 18.73 6.66 -47.46
C VAL A 23 19.99 6.61 -48.35
N VAL A 24 20.19 7.55 -49.25
CA VAL A 24 21.37 7.57 -50.14
C VAL A 24 22.64 7.84 -49.32
N GLY A 25 22.61 8.85 -48.45
CA GLY A 25 23.71 9.14 -47.52
C GLY A 25 24.01 8.00 -46.55
N PHE A 26 22.95 7.27 -46.12
CA PHE A 26 23.09 6.09 -45.28
C PHE A 26 23.79 4.93 -46.01
N ILE A 27 23.38 4.65 -47.25
CA ILE A 27 23.98 3.60 -48.09
C ILE A 27 25.48 3.85 -48.37
N SER A 28 25.87 5.11 -48.54
CA SER A 28 27.28 5.50 -48.71
C SER A 28 28.16 5.25 -47.47
N ASN A 29 27.57 5.01 -46.31
CA ASN A 29 28.26 4.78 -45.04
C ASN A 29 28.00 3.37 -44.46
N LEU A 30 27.55 2.41 -45.23
CA LEU A 30 27.20 1.04 -44.77
C LEU A 30 28.34 0.29 -44.09
N GLU A 31 29.59 0.56 -44.41
CA GLU A 31 30.77 -0.03 -43.75
C GLU A 31 30.79 0.27 -42.21
N GLN A 32 30.10 1.31 -41.82
CA GLN A 32 30.07 1.79 -40.42
C GLN A 32 28.74 1.43 -39.72
N VAL A 33 27.87 0.64 -40.35
CA VAL A 33 26.50 0.32 -39.87
C VAL A 33 26.48 -0.35 -38.48
N GLU A 34 27.54 -1.07 -38.13
CA GLU A 34 27.65 -1.74 -36.80
C GLU A 34 28.09 -0.83 -35.68
N GLN A 35 28.51 0.39 -35.97
CA GLN A 35 28.89 1.35 -34.97
C GLN A 35 27.72 1.68 -34.06
N VAL A 36 28.03 1.96 -32.79
CA VAL A 36 27.07 2.32 -31.75
C VAL A 36 27.44 3.66 -31.12
N THR A 37 26.45 4.34 -30.56
CA THR A 37 26.70 5.54 -29.74
C THR A 37 27.25 5.14 -28.37
N ALA A 38 27.73 6.11 -27.58
CA ALA A 38 28.16 5.89 -26.20
C ALA A 38 27.08 5.23 -25.32
N SER A 39 25.79 5.43 -25.65
CA SER A 39 24.65 4.78 -24.97
C SER A 39 24.32 3.39 -25.55
N GLY A 40 25.18 2.83 -26.42
CA GLY A 40 24.96 1.54 -27.06
C GLY A 40 23.84 1.53 -28.13
N ASN A 41 23.35 2.70 -28.53
CA ASN A 41 22.33 2.77 -29.58
C ASN A 41 22.91 2.44 -30.94
N SER A 42 22.35 1.42 -31.62
CA SER A 42 22.65 1.11 -33.00
C SER A 42 21.98 2.09 -33.97
N VAL A 43 22.28 1.98 -35.23
CA VAL A 43 21.65 2.78 -36.29
C VAL A 43 20.12 2.64 -36.30
N LEU A 44 19.58 1.44 -36.00
CA LEU A 44 18.14 1.24 -35.90
C LEU A 44 17.52 1.93 -34.67
N HIS A 45 18.22 1.95 -33.53
CA HIS A 45 17.79 2.73 -32.36
C HIS A 45 17.75 4.24 -32.67
N LYS A 46 18.72 4.73 -33.43
CA LYS A 46 18.76 6.14 -33.83
C LYS A 46 17.65 6.47 -34.84
N ALA A 47 17.45 5.60 -35.84
CA ALA A 47 16.32 5.73 -36.77
C ALA A 47 14.96 5.74 -36.02
N ALA A 48 14.82 4.89 -35.01
CA ALA A 48 13.66 4.86 -34.13
C ALA A 48 13.49 6.15 -33.31
N SER A 49 14.59 6.69 -32.80
CA SER A 49 14.60 7.94 -32.02
C SER A 49 14.22 9.17 -32.84
N PHE A 50 14.71 9.26 -34.07
CA PHE A 50 14.45 10.41 -34.95
C PHE A 50 13.14 10.29 -35.73
N GLY A 51 12.64 9.07 -35.95
CA GLY A 51 11.46 8.81 -36.78
C GLY A 51 11.82 8.59 -38.26
N SER A 52 13.05 8.12 -38.54
CA SER A 52 13.58 7.91 -39.86
C SER A 52 13.04 6.61 -40.46
N LYS A 53 11.82 6.68 -40.98
CA LYS A 53 11.01 5.53 -41.43
C LYS A 53 11.66 4.76 -42.58
N ASN A 54 12.20 5.50 -43.57
CA ASN A 54 12.78 4.88 -44.76
C ASN A 54 14.08 4.14 -44.44
N ILE A 55 14.94 4.73 -43.60
CA ILE A 55 16.16 4.10 -43.13
C ILE A 55 15.83 2.90 -42.24
N ALA A 56 14.86 3.02 -41.32
CA ALA A 56 14.44 1.92 -40.47
C ALA A 56 14.00 0.71 -41.34
N LYS A 57 13.15 0.95 -42.35
CA LYS A 57 12.72 -0.08 -43.29
C LYS A 57 13.91 -0.71 -44.02
N PHE A 58 14.83 0.11 -44.54
CA PHE A 58 16.03 -0.39 -45.25
C PHE A 58 16.89 -1.27 -44.31
N ILE A 59 17.09 -0.85 -43.03
CA ILE A 59 17.88 -1.62 -42.08
C ILE A 59 17.21 -2.96 -41.76
N ILE A 60 15.89 -3.00 -41.56
CA ILE A 60 15.17 -4.22 -41.26
C ILE A 60 15.27 -5.22 -42.44
N ASP A 61 15.11 -4.73 -43.66
CA ASP A 61 15.17 -5.57 -44.88
C ASP A 61 16.57 -6.16 -45.12
N LYS A 62 17.63 -5.43 -44.82
CA LYS A 62 19.01 -5.82 -45.07
C LYS A 62 19.75 -6.42 -43.89
N PHE A 63 19.42 -5.99 -42.71
CA PHE A 63 20.12 -6.31 -41.44
C PHE A 63 19.12 -6.63 -40.31
N PRO A 64 18.28 -7.67 -40.44
CA PRO A 64 17.19 -7.96 -39.46
C PRO A 64 17.67 -8.22 -38.06
N PHE A 65 18.95 -8.58 -37.84
CA PHE A 65 19.52 -8.78 -36.52
C PHE A 65 19.52 -7.52 -35.61
N PHE A 66 19.37 -6.32 -36.21
CA PHE A 66 19.24 -5.10 -35.44
C PHE A 66 17.91 -4.99 -34.68
N LEU A 67 16.88 -5.73 -35.08
CA LEU A 67 15.57 -5.75 -34.42
C LEU A 67 15.67 -6.15 -32.92
N THR A 68 16.51 -7.15 -32.64
CA THR A 68 16.69 -7.69 -31.29
C THR A 68 17.86 -7.09 -30.52
N ARG A 69 18.64 -6.22 -31.17
CA ARG A 69 19.78 -5.56 -30.52
C ARG A 69 19.28 -4.65 -29.40
N ARG A 70 20.00 -4.67 -28.27
CA ARG A 70 19.69 -3.86 -27.08
C ARG A 70 20.74 -2.79 -26.88
N ASN A 71 20.32 -1.60 -26.43
CA ASN A 71 21.22 -0.55 -26.00
C ASN A 71 21.65 -0.75 -24.52
N VAL A 72 22.38 0.21 -23.91
CA VAL A 72 22.81 0.15 -22.50
C VAL A 72 21.64 0.06 -21.53
N LEU A 73 20.46 0.61 -21.86
CA LEU A 73 19.25 0.51 -21.06
C LEU A 73 18.49 -0.81 -21.26
N GLY A 74 19.00 -1.69 -22.14
CA GLY A 74 18.32 -2.91 -22.56
C GLY A 74 17.18 -2.65 -23.55
N ASP A 75 16.96 -1.40 -23.96
CA ASP A 75 15.91 -1.06 -24.92
C ASP A 75 16.23 -1.62 -26.30
N THR A 76 15.24 -2.16 -26.98
CA THR A 76 15.29 -2.41 -28.44
C THR A 76 14.89 -1.13 -29.19
N ALA A 77 15.07 -1.11 -30.49
CA ALA A 77 14.60 0.00 -31.34
C ALA A 77 13.09 0.27 -31.16
N LEU A 78 12.28 -0.77 -30.88
CA LEU A 78 10.85 -0.63 -30.63
C LEU A 78 10.57 0.14 -29.32
N HIS A 79 11.29 -0.16 -28.24
CA HIS A 79 11.17 0.61 -26.99
C HIS A 79 11.52 2.09 -27.23
N VAL A 80 12.60 2.33 -27.98
CA VAL A 80 13.05 3.70 -28.30
C VAL A 80 12.02 4.45 -29.16
N ALA A 81 11.43 3.80 -30.18
CA ALA A 81 10.39 4.41 -31.01
C ALA A 81 9.17 4.85 -30.19
N ILE A 82 8.73 4.00 -29.27
CA ILE A 82 7.60 4.29 -28.37
C ILE A 82 7.93 5.44 -27.43
N LYS A 83 9.07 5.38 -26.73
CA LYS A 83 9.54 6.45 -25.84
C LYS A 83 9.68 7.79 -26.54
N ALA A 84 10.15 7.77 -27.81
CA ALA A 84 10.28 8.96 -28.65
C ALA A 84 8.97 9.38 -29.36
N ARG A 85 7.86 8.60 -29.20
CA ARG A 85 6.56 8.81 -29.83
C ARG A 85 6.64 8.84 -31.38
N LYS A 86 7.52 7.99 -31.96
CA LYS A 86 7.72 7.87 -33.41
C LYS A 86 6.92 6.70 -33.95
N TYR A 87 5.62 6.90 -34.07
CA TYR A 87 4.68 5.82 -34.35
C TYR A 87 4.82 5.24 -35.74
N ASP A 88 5.19 6.05 -36.76
CA ASP A 88 5.45 5.56 -38.11
C ASP A 88 6.59 4.53 -38.16
N VAL A 89 7.65 4.73 -37.37
CA VAL A 89 8.76 3.77 -37.26
C VAL A 89 8.35 2.58 -36.40
N MET A 90 7.58 2.80 -35.32
CA MET A 90 7.02 1.70 -34.52
C MET A 90 6.22 0.72 -35.39
N GLU A 91 5.35 1.22 -36.29
CA GLU A 91 4.59 0.37 -37.22
C GLU A 91 5.50 -0.46 -38.13
N VAL A 92 6.53 0.17 -38.70
CA VAL A 92 7.51 -0.53 -39.55
C VAL A 92 8.23 -1.64 -38.79
N LEU A 93 8.59 -1.39 -37.51
CA LEU A 93 9.25 -2.39 -36.65
C LEU A 93 8.33 -3.57 -36.31
N VAL A 94 7.04 -3.30 -36.06
CA VAL A 94 6.05 -4.32 -35.66
C VAL A 94 5.53 -5.10 -36.88
N ASP A 95 5.44 -4.50 -38.08
CA ASP A 95 4.96 -5.13 -39.29
C ASP A 95 6.00 -6.02 -39.98
N THR A 96 7.03 -6.45 -39.28
CA THR A 96 8.01 -7.44 -39.70
C THR A 96 7.41 -8.85 -39.79
N ASN A 97 8.19 -9.86 -40.20
CA ASN A 97 7.76 -11.25 -40.25
C ASN A 97 7.18 -11.74 -38.91
N VAL A 98 6.17 -12.62 -38.96
CA VAL A 98 5.37 -13.04 -37.77
C VAL A 98 6.24 -13.57 -36.63
N ASN A 99 7.24 -14.40 -36.91
CA ASN A 99 8.12 -14.99 -35.88
C ASN A 99 9.00 -13.94 -35.18
N ASP A 100 9.52 -13.00 -35.96
CA ASP A 100 10.37 -11.92 -35.42
C ASP A 100 9.52 -10.91 -34.61
N ARG A 101 8.25 -10.75 -34.99
CA ARG A 101 7.29 -9.86 -34.32
C ARG A 101 6.97 -10.28 -32.89
N GLU A 102 6.57 -11.55 -32.68
CA GLU A 102 6.24 -12.06 -31.36
C GLU A 102 7.45 -11.92 -30.42
N GLN A 103 8.62 -12.35 -30.89
CA GLN A 103 9.86 -12.20 -30.14
C GLN A 103 10.14 -10.73 -29.78
N LEU A 104 9.97 -9.79 -30.73
CA LEU A 104 10.22 -8.36 -30.49
C LEU A 104 9.26 -7.77 -29.47
N LEU A 105 7.97 -8.13 -29.50
CA LEU A 105 6.94 -7.64 -28.58
C LEU A 105 7.10 -8.20 -27.16
N GLU A 106 7.72 -9.38 -27.00
CA GLU A 106 8.02 -10.00 -25.70
C GLU A 106 9.34 -9.51 -25.09
N MET A 107 10.21 -8.88 -25.88
CA MET A 107 11.50 -8.42 -25.38
C MET A 107 11.33 -7.39 -24.27
N LYS A 108 12.08 -7.58 -23.20
CA LYS A 108 12.10 -6.72 -22.03
C LYS A 108 13.38 -5.91 -21.98
N ASN A 109 13.29 -4.65 -21.57
CA ASN A 109 14.47 -3.83 -21.28
C ASN A 109 15.05 -4.17 -19.89
N ASN A 110 16.04 -3.39 -19.41
CA ASN A 110 16.74 -3.65 -18.14
C ASN A 110 15.87 -3.44 -16.88
N VAL A 111 14.68 -2.86 -17.00
CA VAL A 111 13.69 -2.76 -15.92
C VAL A 111 12.53 -3.74 -16.11
N GLY A 112 12.67 -4.66 -17.05
CA GLY A 112 11.69 -5.69 -17.35
C GLY A 112 10.50 -5.22 -18.18
N ASN A 113 10.48 -3.98 -18.68
CA ASN A 113 9.38 -3.46 -19.48
C ASN A 113 9.40 -4.02 -20.91
N THR A 114 8.25 -4.47 -21.40
CA THR A 114 8.02 -4.70 -22.83
C THR A 114 7.59 -3.41 -23.53
N ALA A 115 7.50 -3.44 -24.85
CA ALA A 115 6.99 -2.34 -25.66
C ALA A 115 5.61 -1.84 -25.17
N LEU A 116 4.71 -2.75 -24.78
CA LEU A 116 3.39 -2.40 -24.28
C LEU A 116 3.45 -1.70 -22.89
N HIS A 117 4.36 -2.11 -21.99
CA HIS A 117 4.59 -1.37 -20.75
C HIS A 117 5.00 0.08 -21.03
N GLU A 118 6.00 0.27 -21.92
CA GLU A 118 6.47 1.62 -22.25
C GLU A 118 5.36 2.47 -22.88
N ALA A 119 4.54 1.89 -23.75
CA ALA A 119 3.42 2.61 -24.37
C ALA A 119 2.41 3.14 -23.32
N VAL A 120 2.13 2.36 -22.30
CA VAL A 120 1.26 2.78 -21.19
C VAL A 120 1.96 3.82 -20.31
N ILE A 121 3.24 3.61 -19.95
CA ILE A 121 4.01 4.52 -19.09
C ILE A 121 4.12 5.92 -19.71
N VAL A 122 4.45 6.00 -21.01
CA VAL A 122 4.58 7.31 -21.69
C VAL A 122 3.24 7.86 -22.15
N GLN A 123 2.13 7.21 -21.79
CA GLN A 123 0.77 7.62 -22.13
C GLN A 123 0.61 7.88 -23.63
N CYS A 124 0.91 6.89 -24.44
CA CYS A 124 0.65 6.92 -25.88
C CYS A 124 -0.85 7.05 -26.15
N SER A 125 -1.20 7.47 -27.37
CA SER A 125 -2.61 7.48 -27.77
C SER A 125 -3.21 6.06 -27.74
N LEU A 126 -4.53 6.00 -27.56
CA LEU A 126 -5.25 4.73 -27.51
C LEU A 126 -5.01 3.88 -28.79
N GLU A 127 -4.90 4.53 -29.95
CA GLU A 127 -4.63 3.85 -31.23
C GLU A 127 -3.30 3.10 -31.21
N VAL A 128 -2.24 3.70 -30.65
CA VAL A 128 -0.91 3.07 -30.53
C VAL A 128 -0.97 1.87 -29.60
N VAL A 129 -1.59 2.03 -28.45
CA VAL A 129 -1.76 0.91 -27.50
C VAL A 129 -2.60 -0.20 -28.12
N LYS A 130 -3.70 0.15 -28.81
CA LYS A 130 -4.56 -0.78 -29.53
C LYS A 130 -3.81 -1.52 -30.63
N TYR A 131 -2.94 -0.83 -31.36
CA TYR A 131 -2.12 -1.43 -32.39
C TYR A 131 -1.19 -2.51 -31.81
N LEU A 132 -0.42 -2.19 -30.76
CA LEU A 132 0.46 -3.13 -30.08
C LEU A 132 -0.31 -4.31 -29.46
N PHE A 133 -1.41 -4.00 -28.77
CA PHE A 133 -2.29 -4.98 -28.14
C PHE A 133 -2.89 -5.96 -29.15
N SER A 134 -3.32 -5.49 -30.33
CA SER A 134 -3.89 -6.34 -31.37
C SER A 134 -2.91 -7.38 -31.91
N ARG A 135 -1.60 -7.11 -31.81
CA ARG A 135 -0.52 -7.99 -32.26
C ARG A 135 -0.11 -9.03 -31.22
N HIS A 136 -0.25 -8.71 -29.94
CA HIS A 136 0.12 -9.61 -28.83
C HIS A 136 -0.69 -9.30 -27.56
N LYS A 137 -1.89 -9.85 -27.45
CA LYS A 137 -2.85 -9.57 -26.37
C LYS A 137 -2.33 -10.01 -24.99
N GLU A 138 -1.61 -11.12 -24.93
CA GLU A 138 -1.12 -11.70 -23.67
C GLU A 138 -0.08 -10.82 -22.99
N ALA A 139 0.58 -9.92 -23.72
CA ALA A 139 1.50 -8.94 -23.16
C ALA A 139 0.86 -8.03 -22.10
N SER A 140 -0.49 -7.92 -22.09
CA SER A 140 -1.25 -7.19 -21.07
C SER A 140 -0.99 -7.66 -19.63
N TYR A 141 -0.62 -8.94 -19.49
CA TYR A 141 -0.36 -9.60 -18.20
C TYR A 141 1.13 -9.83 -17.90
N TYR A 142 2.03 -9.48 -18.82
CA TYR A 142 3.46 -9.64 -18.58
C TYR A 142 3.92 -8.71 -17.47
N LEU A 143 4.81 -9.21 -16.61
CA LEU A 143 5.31 -8.44 -15.48
C LEU A 143 6.68 -7.87 -15.82
N ASN A 144 6.90 -6.62 -15.44
CA ASN A 144 8.22 -6.02 -15.38
C ASN A 144 8.97 -6.48 -14.10
N ASP A 145 10.18 -5.99 -13.86
CA ASP A 145 10.99 -6.36 -12.69
C ASP A 145 10.41 -5.78 -11.38
N GLY A 146 9.60 -4.74 -11.47
CA GLY A 146 8.79 -4.20 -10.37
C GLY A 146 7.58 -5.06 -10.01
N GLY A 147 7.25 -6.07 -10.84
CA GLY A 147 6.06 -6.91 -10.68
C GLY A 147 4.78 -6.25 -11.22
N GLU A 148 4.90 -5.21 -12.01
CA GLU A 148 3.78 -4.48 -12.61
C GLU A 148 3.50 -4.98 -14.02
N SER A 149 2.22 -5.15 -14.36
CA SER A 149 1.77 -5.44 -15.73
C SER A 149 1.29 -4.17 -16.44
N PRO A 150 1.19 -4.14 -17.77
CA PRO A 150 0.53 -3.05 -18.48
C PRO A 150 -0.87 -2.72 -17.95
N LEU A 151 -1.64 -3.72 -17.50
CA LEU A 151 -2.92 -3.52 -16.82
C LEU A 151 -2.78 -2.74 -15.51
N CYS A 152 -1.80 -3.09 -14.67
CA CYS A 152 -1.52 -2.36 -13.43
C CYS A 152 -1.09 -0.92 -13.72
N LEU A 153 -0.23 -0.74 -14.72
CA LEU A 153 0.24 0.59 -15.14
C LEU A 153 -0.90 1.45 -15.70
N ALA A 154 -1.88 0.85 -16.42
CA ALA A 154 -3.06 1.59 -16.89
C ALA A 154 -3.90 2.15 -15.73
N ILE A 155 -3.98 1.41 -14.61
CA ILE A 155 -4.63 1.89 -13.39
C ILE A 155 -3.80 2.98 -12.71
N GLU A 156 -2.48 2.82 -12.70
CA GLU A 156 -1.57 3.81 -12.10
C GLU A 156 -1.55 5.14 -12.84
N THR A 157 -1.60 5.08 -14.18
CA THR A 157 -1.68 6.25 -15.06
C THR A 157 -3.10 6.80 -15.22
N GLU A 158 -4.08 6.18 -14.54
CA GLU A 158 -5.50 6.56 -14.55
C GLU A 158 -6.16 6.55 -15.94
N SER A 159 -5.65 5.71 -16.84
CA SER A 159 -6.11 5.62 -18.23
C SER A 159 -7.23 4.60 -18.38
N ILE A 160 -8.49 5.03 -18.25
CA ILE A 160 -9.68 4.16 -18.29
C ILE A 160 -9.79 3.44 -19.63
N GLU A 161 -9.66 4.16 -20.74
CA GLU A 161 -9.80 3.57 -22.10
C GLU A 161 -8.72 2.50 -22.36
N ILE A 162 -7.49 2.73 -21.87
CA ILE A 162 -6.42 1.74 -21.99
C ILE A 162 -6.71 0.52 -21.10
N LEU A 163 -7.22 0.73 -19.88
CA LEU A 163 -7.61 -0.36 -18.99
C LEU A 163 -8.70 -1.24 -19.63
N GLU A 164 -9.76 -0.63 -20.15
CA GLU A 164 -10.85 -1.34 -20.83
C GLU A 164 -10.34 -2.17 -22.01
N LEU A 165 -9.47 -1.59 -22.83
CA LEU A 165 -8.85 -2.27 -23.95
C LEU A 165 -8.01 -3.49 -23.50
N LEU A 166 -7.13 -3.30 -22.52
CA LEU A 166 -6.23 -4.35 -22.06
C LEU A 166 -6.97 -5.50 -21.36
N LEU A 167 -8.13 -5.22 -20.74
CA LEU A 167 -9.00 -6.25 -20.14
C LEU A 167 -9.71 -7.16 -21.17
N GLU A 168 -9.68 -6.83 -22.47
CA GLU A 168 -10.16 -7.72 -23.51
C GLU A 168 -9.23 -8.93 -23.75
N ALA A 169 -8.01 -8.88 -23.21
CA ALA A 169 -7.11 -10.02 -23.30
C ALA A 169 -7.63 -11.20 -22.47
N PRO A 170 -7.60 -12.43 -23.02
CA PRO A 170 -8.01 -13.62 -22.27
C PRO A 170 -7.08 -13.80 -21.07
N TYR A 171 -7.68 -13.96 -19.88
CA TYR A 171 -6.94 -14.27 -18.67
C TYR A 171 -6.77 -15.79 -18.57
N GLU A 172 -5.56 -16.28 -18.81
CA GLU A 172 -5.25 -17.69 -18.57
C GLU A 172 -4.81 -17.86 -17.10
N ASN A 173 -5.60 -18.60 -16.34
CA ASN A 173 -5.29 -18.95 -14.96
C ASN A 173 -3.92 -19.64 -14.87
N GLY A 174 -2.90 -18.95 -14.40
CA GLY A 174 -1.56 -19.52 -14.20
C GLY A 174 -0.42 -18.54 -14.47
N ARG A 175 -0.49 -17.71 -15.50
CA ARG A 175 0.63 -16.81 -15.85
C ARG A 175 0.92 -15.72 -14.79
N LEU A 176 -0.10 -15.24 -14.08
CA LEU A 176 0.08 -14.31 -12.95
C LEU A 176 0.48 -15.00 -11.65
N MET A 177 0.27 -16.33 -11.54
CA MET A 177 0.56 -17.08 -10.30
C MET A 177 2.00 -17.56 -10.16
N GLU A 178 2.82 -17.47 -11.21
CA GLU A 178 4.20 -17.98 -11.18
C GLU A 178 5.19 -17.12 -10.37
N ARG A 179 4.78 -15.93 -9.94
CA ARG A 179 5.60 -15.06 -9.07
C ARG A 179 4.76 -14.47 -7.94
N PRO A 180 5.08 -14.77 -6.68
CA PRO A 180 4.27 -14.40 -5.52
C PRO A 180 4.31 -12.90 -5.12
N ARG A 181 4.96 -12.03 -5.89
CA ARG A 181 5.05 -10.57 -5.60
C ARG A 181 4.05 -9.70 -6.36
N ILE A 182 3.01 -10.31 -6.94
CA ILE A 182 2.17 -9.60 -7.89
C ILE A 182 1.01 -8.92 -7.17
N GLU A 183 0.99 -7.60 -7.22
CA GLU A 183 -0.24 -6.86 -6.98
C GLU A 183 -1.15 -7.03 -8.21
N SER A 184 -2.24 -7.79 -8.06
CA SER A 184 -3.27 -7.92 -9.09
C SER A 184 -3.83 -6.53 -9.45
N PRO A 185 -4.32 -6.30 -10.69
CA PRO A 185 -4.96 -5.03 -11.06
C PRO A 185 -6.04 -4.58 -10.08
N VAL A 186 -6.78 -5.53 -9.47
CA VAL A 186 -7.78 -5.24 -8.43
C VAL A 186 -7.13 -4.66 -7.17
N HIS A 187 -5.96 -5.20 -6.75
CA HIS A 187 -5.24 -4.66 -5.60
C HIS A 187 -4.73 -3.24 -5.86
N VAL A 188 -4.23 -2.96 -7.07
CA VAL A 188 -3.78 -1.61 -7.46
C VAL A 188 -4.96 -0.63 -7.48
N ALA A 189 -6.11 -1.01 -8.05
CA ALA A 189 -7.32 -0.18 -8.05
C ALA A 189 -7.82 0.13 -6.63
N ILE A 190 -7.75 -0.85 -5.72
CA ILE A 190 -8.07 -0.66 -4.30
C ILE A 190 -7.05 0.27 -3.63
N PHE A 191 -5.76 0.11 -3.91
CA PHE A 191 -4.71 0.96 -3.37
C PHE A 191 -4.90 2.43 -3.77
N LYS A 192 -5.23 2.66 -5.04
CA LYS A 192 -5.54 3.99 -5.59
C LYS A 192 -6.94 4.49 -5.20
N LYS A 193 -7.77 3.66 -4.55
CA LYS A 193 -9.17 3.96 -4.18
C LYS A 193 -10.05 4.34 -5.38
N ARG A 194 -9.83 3.71 -6.52
CA ARG A 194 -10.55 3.95 -7.78
C ARG A 194 -11.71 2.97 -7.92
N ARG A 195 -12.90 3.42 -7.53
CA ARG A 195 -14.12 2.61 -7.61
C ARG A 195 -14.55 2.37 -9.05
N ASP A 196 -14.45 3.38 -9.88
CA ASP A 196 -14.73 3.32 -11.32
C ASP A 196 -13.93 2.19 -11.99
N MET A 197 -12.64 2.12 -11.73
CA MET A 197 -11.78 1.06 -12.26
C MET A 197 -12.13 -0.32 -11.69
N LEU A 198 -12.52 -0.41 -10.41
CA LEU A 198 -12.99 -1.69 -9.84
C LEU A 198 -14.27 -2.18 -10.53
N GLU A 199 -15.20 -1.28 -10.86
CA GLU A 199 -16.43 -1.59 -11.58
C GLU A 199 -16.11 -2.09 -13.00
N ILE A 200 -15.21 -1.41 -13.72
CA ILE A 200 -14.76 -1.84 -15.05
C ILE A 200 -14.12 -3.23 -15.02
N ILE A 201 -13.20 -3.46 -14.06
CA ILE A 201 -12.56 -4.78 -13.93
C ILE A 201 -13.61 -5.85 -13.60
N PHE A 202 -14.59 -5.54 -12.75
CA PHE A 202 -15.66 -6.45 -12.38
C PHE A 202 -16.54 -6.83 -13.59
N GLU A 203 -16.88 -5.87 -14.42
CA GLU A 203 -17.69 -6.10 -15.62
C GLU A 203 -16.95 -6.91 -16.68
N LYS A 204 -15.68 -6.63 -16.88
CA LYS A 204 -14.87 -7.22 -17.96
C LYS A 204 -14.22 -8.55 -17.55
N ASN A 205 -13.67 -8.65 -16.33
CA ASN A 205 -12.94 -9.84 -15.89
C ASN A 205 -13.03 -10.08 -14.37
N LYS A 206 -14.08 -10.76 -13.95
CA LYS A 206 -14.32 -11.10 -12.54
C LYS A 206 -13.27 -12.04 -11.94
N GLN A 207 -12.57 -12.82 -12.76
CA GLN A 207 -11.56 -13.78 -12.29
C GLN A 207 -10.40 -13.09 -11.56
N LEU A 208 -10.09 -11.84 -11.92
CA LEU A 208 -9.02 -11.06 -11.29
C LEU A 208 -9.29 -10.78 -9.81
N PHE A 209 -10.54 -10.84 -9.35
CA PHE A 209 -10.91 -10.66 -7.94
C PHE A 209 -10.58 -11.86 -7.05
N HIS A 210 -10.36 -13.04 -7.64
CA HIS A 210 -9.96 -14.24 -6.90
C HIS A 210 -8.46 -14.33 -6.61
N ILE A 211 -7.67 -13.44 -7.18
CA ILE A 211 -6.22 -13.42 -7.00
C ILE A 211 -5.90 -13.00 -5.56
N ARG A 212 -5.08 -13.81 -4.89
CA ARG A 212 -4.56 -13.53 -3.54
C ARG A 212 -3.10 -13.07 -3.63
N ASP A 213 -2.70 -12.19 -2.72
CA ASP A 213 -1.29 -11.80 -2.59
C ASP A 213 -0.43 -12.92 -1.97
N GLU A 214 0.88 -12.70 -1.83
CA GLU A 214 1.83 -13.63 -1.20
C GLU A 214 1.44 -14.02 0.23
N LYS A 215 0.76 -13.13 0.94
CA LYS A 215 0.29 -13.34 2.31
C LYS A 215 -1.09 -13.99 2.34
N GLY A 216 -1.60 -14.47 1.19
CA GLY A 216 -2.91 -15.09 1.05
C GLY A 216 -4.07 -14.11 1.25
N LYS A 217 -3.84 -12.81 1.12
CA LYS A 217 -4.89 -11.80 1.29
C LYS A 217 -5.70 -11.66 0.02
N THR A 218 -7.03 -11.59 0.18
CA THR A 218 -7.97 -11.27 -0.91
C THR A 218 -8.06 -9.76 -1.12
N PRO A 219 -8.66 -9.29 -2.23
CA PRO A 219 -8.96 -7.87 -2.44
C PRO A 219 -9.71 -7.23 -1.27
N LEU A 220 -10.62 -7.98 -0.61
CA LEU A 220 -11.36 -7.48 0.55
C LEU A 220 -10.46 -7.26 1.78
N HIS A 221 -9.42 -8.08 2.00
CA HIS A 221 -8.40 -7.81 3.01
C HIS A 221 -7.65 -6.51 2.71
N TYR A 222 -7.34 -6.28 1.45
CA TYR A 222 -6.63 -5.07 1.01
C TYR A 222 -7.49 -3.83 1.23
N ALA A 223 -8.73 -3.82 0.75
CA ALA A 223 -9.68 -2.73 0.96
C ALA A 223 -9.89 -2.43 2.45
N ALA A 224 -10.05 -3.47 3.28
CA ALA A 224 -10.18 -3.36 4.71
C ALA A 224 -8.94 -2.78 5.39
N SER A 225 -7.73 -3.24 5.01
CA SER A 225 -6.46 -2.76 5.57
C SER A 225 -6.12 -1.33 5.17
N LYS A 226 -6.58 -0.87 4.00
CA LYS A 226 -6.41 0.51 3.50
C LYS A 226 -7.51 1.47 3.96
N GLY A 227 -8.53 0.97 4.67
CA GLY A 227 -9.66 1.78 5.11
C GLY A 227 -10.51 2.31 3.96
N TYR A 228 -10.49 1.64 2.81
CA TYR A 228 -11.23 2.03 1.63
C TYR A 228 -12.68 1.55 1.73
N ILE A 229 -13.55 2.37 2.35
CA ILE A 229 -14.93 2.01 2.68
C ILE A 229 -15.78 1.69 1.44
N ASP A 230 -15.64 2.47 0.35
CA ASP A 230 -16.43 2.26 -0.86
C ASP A 230 -16.03 0.97 -1.58
N GLY A 231 -14.73 0.64 -1.58
CA GLY A 231 -14.26 -0.65 -2.07
C GLY A 231 -14.74 -1.83 -1.22
N VAL A 232 -14.76 -1.67 0.11
CA VAL A 232 -15.32 -2.69 1.02
C VAL A 232 -16.81 -2.90 0.73
N ARG A 233 -17.59 -1.82 0.64
CA ARG A 233 -19.02 -1.89 0.30
C ARG A 233 -19.25 -2.58 -1.03
N PHE A 234 -18.50 -2.17 -2.05
CA PHE A 234 -18.59 -2.78 -3.38
C PHE A 234 -18.39 -4.30 -3.31
N LEU A 235 -17.31 -4.75 -2.62
CA LEU A 235 -16.99 -6.16 -2.50
C LEU A 235 -18.01 -6.94 -1.65
N LEU A 236 -18.61 -6.33 -0.62
CA LEU A 236 -19.59 -6.97 0.24
C LEU A 236 -20.99 -7.12 -0.40
N ILE A 237 -21.34 -6.26 -1.37
CA ILE A 237 -22.63 -6.35 -2.08
C ILE A 237 -22.55 -7.23 -3.34
N THR A 238 -21.34 -7.52 -3.83
CA THR A 238 -21.12 -8.37 -4.99
C THR A 238 -21.06 -9.86 -4.61
N GLU A 239 -20.82 -10.72 -5.60
CA GLU A 239 -20.60 -12.15 -5.37
C GLU A 239 -19.37 -12.48 -4.51
N PHE A 240 -18.46 -11.50 -4.29
CA PHE A 240 -17.27 -11.65 -3.45
C PHE A 240 -17.51 -11.45 -1.94
N LYS A 241 -18.77 -11.28 -1.50
CA LYS A 241 -19.11 -11.20 -0.06
C LYS A 241 -18.57 -12.36 0.76
N HIS A 242 -18.45 -13.55 0.14
CA HIS A 242 -17.89 -14.75 0.79
C HIS A 242 -16.42 -14.60 1.16
N ASP A 243 -15.69 -13.66 0.54
CA ASP A 243 -14.31 -13.34 0.92
C ASP A 243 -14.21 -12.71 2.31
N ALA A 244 -15.32 -12.25 2.89
CA ALA A 244 -15.36 -11.83 4.29
C ALA A 244 -14.97 -12.97 5.26
N PHE A 245 -15.18 -14.23 4.85
CA PHE A 245 -14.75 -15.44 5.55
C PHE A 245 -13.41 -15.99 5.05
N GLY A 246 -12.80 -15.35 4.06
CA GLY A 246 -11.49 -15.69 3.56
C GLY A 246 -10.41 -15.46 4.63
N ARG A 247 -9.48 -16.40 4.81
CA ARG A 247 -8.35 -16.29 5.72
C ARG A 247 -7.08 -15.99 4.96
N SER A 248 -6.29 -15.07 5.47
CA SER A 248 -4.90 -14.87 5.03
C SER A 248 -4.00 -16.00 5.55
N ASN A 249 -2.74 -16.04 5.15
CA ASN A 249 -1.76 -17.03 5.63
C ASN A 249 -1.60 -16.98 7.17
N ASN A 250 -1.78 -15.81 7.78
CA ASN A 250 -1.76 -15.63 9.23
C ASN A 250 -3.11 -15.97 9.90
N GLY A 251 -4.09 -16.45 9.13
CA GLY A 251 -5.42 -16.78 9.62
C GLY A 251 -6.33 -15.59 9.91
N ASP A 252 -5.90 -14.38 9.58
CA ASP A 252 -6.75 -13.19 9.74
C ASP A 252 -7.85 -13.15 8.69
N PHE A 253 -9.02 -12.69 9.08
CA PHE A 253 -10.10 -12.29 8.18
C PHE A 253 -9.95 -10.81 7.76
N PRO A 254 -10.62 -10.35 6.71
CA PRO A 254 -10.58 -8.93 6.30
C PRO A 254 -10.91 -7.95 7.42
N ILE A 255 -11.88 -8.26 8.27
CA ILE A 255 -12.23 -7.42 9.43
C ILE A 255 -11.06 -7.28 10.42
N HIS A 256 -10.25 -8.32 10.63
CA HIS A 256 -9.05 -8.25 11.46
C HIS A 256 -8.02 -7.29 10.87
N ALA A 257 -7.87 -7.28 9.54
CA ALA A 257 -6.99 -6.33 8.86
C ALA A 257 -7.42 -4.87 9.11
N ALA A 258 -8.73 -4.60 9.08
CA ALA A 258 -9.28 -3.29 9.43
C ALA A 258 -9.03 -2.93 10.91
N CYS A 259 -9.21 -3.91 11.83
CA CYS A 259 -8.95 -3.72 13.26
C CYS A 259 -7.48 -3.40 13.53
N LYS A 260 -6.54 -4.13 12.91
CA LYS A 260 -5.09 -3.89 13.05
C LYS A 260 -4.70 -2.47 12.66
N ARG A 261 -5.32 -1.93 11.63
CA ARG A 261 -5.05 -0.57 11.13
C ARG A 261 -5.90 0.52 11.81
N GLY A 262 -6.94 0.17 12.55
CA GLY A 262 -7.80 1.12 13.26
C GLY A 262 -8.88 1.78 12.39
N HIS A 263 -9.26 1.14 11.28
CA HIS A 263 -10.26 1.65 10.36
C HIS A 263 -11.69 1.43 10.88
N THR A 264 -12.09 2.21 11.89
CA THR A 264 -13.36 2.06 12.61
C THR A 264 -14.59 2.06 11.70
N LYS A 265 -14.61 2.90 10.66
CA LYS A 265 -15.72 2.94 9.69
C LYS A 265 -15.87 1.61 8.95
N VAL A 266 -14.76 1.02 8.53
CA VAL A 266 -14.74 -0.28 7.84
C VAL A 266 -15.15 -1.40 8.79
N VAL A 267 -14.64 -1.40 10.04
CA VAL A 267 -15.06 -2.39 11.05
C VAL A 267 -16.57 -2.33 11.29
N LYS A 268 -17.14 -1.12 11.42
CA LYS A 268 -18.60 -0.95 11.55
C LYS A 268 -19.37 -1.47 10.34
N GLU A 269 -18.86 -1.24 9.14
CA GLU A 269 -19.47 -1.75 7.89
C GLU A 269 -19.58 -3.26 7.90
N PHE A 270 -18.53 -3.99 8.32
CA PHE A 270 -18.57 -5.44 8.50
C PHE A 270 -19.57 -5.88 9.57
N LEU A 271 -19.53 -5.23 10.74
CA LEU A 271 -20.39 -5.59 11.88
C LEU A 271 -21.89 -5.33 11.64
N GLN A 272 -22.24 -4.48 10.67
CA GLN A 272 -23.62 -4.23 10.27
C GLN A 272 -24.19 -5.32 9.36
N GLN A 273 -23.33 -6.20 8.81
CA GLN A 273 -23.78 -7.29 7.93
C GLN A 273 -24.49 -8.38 8.76
N GLN A 274 -25.78 -8.58 8.52
CA GLN A 274 -26.60 -9.53 9.28
C GLN A 274 -26.17 -11.01 9.13
N TRP A 275 -25.49 -11.33 8.02
CA TRP A 275 -24.99 -12.66 7.71
C TRP A 275 -23.59 -12.94 8.28
N LEU A 276 -22.94 -11.94 8.89
CA LEU A 276 -21.61 -12.07 9.49
C LEU A 276 -21.75 -12.29 11.01
N TYR A 277 -21.20 -13.38 11.50
CA TYR A 277 -21.21 -13.73 12.92
C TYR A 277 -19.82 -13.41 13.52
N PRO A 278 -19.64 -12.25 14.17
CA PRO A 278 -18.32 -11.81 14.67
C PRO A 278 -17.69 -12.77 15.70
N THR A 279 -18.51 -13.56 16.39
CA THR A 279 -18.06 -14.56 17.37
C THR A 279 -17.34 -15.74 16.74
N GLU A 280 -17.62 -16.05 15.46
CA GLU A 280 -16.99 -17.14 14.72
C GLU A 280 -15.72 -16.69 13.99
N LEU A 281 -15.49 -15.38 13.88
CA LEU A 281 -14.33 -14.82 13.19
C LEU A 281 -13.11 -14.79 14.11
N LEU A 282 -12.55 -15.97 14.32
CA LEU A 282 -11.33 -16.14 15.14
C LEU A 282 -10.13 -16.39 14.24
N ASN A 283 -9.04 -15.64 14.42
CA ASN A 283 -7.79 -15.86 13.70
C ASN A 283 -7.04 -17.14 14.20
N LYS A 284 -5.85 -17.43 13.69
CA LYS A 284 -5.05 -18.60 14.11
C LYS A 284 -4.74 -18.62 15.61
N LYS A 285 -4.70 -17.45 16.28
CA LYS A 285 -4.48 -17.32 17.71
C LYS A 285 -5.80 -17.38 18.51
N SER A 286 -6.90 -17.77 17.91
CA SER A 286 -8.27 -17.73 18.51
C SER A 286 -8.69 -16.30 18.93
N GLN A 287 -8.14 -15.29 18.31
CA GLN A 287 -8.45 -13.89 18.61
C GLN A 287 -9.64 -13.41 17.79
N ASN A 288 -10.61 -12.79 18.45
CA ASN A 288 -11.70 -12.05 17.82
C ASN A 288 -11.30 -10.59 17.51
N VAL A 289 -12.19 -9.84 16.90
CA VAL A 289 -11.95 -8.45 16.50
C VAL A 289 -11.56 -7.50 17.65
N LEU A 290 -12.09 -7.73 18.87
CA LEU A 290 -11.76 -6.95 20.05
C LEU A 290 -10.34 -7.26 20.56
N HIS A 291 -9.93 -8.52 20.55
CA HIS A 291 -8.56 -8.93 20.86
C HIS A 291 -7.56 -8.24 19.94
N VAL A 292 -7.81 -8.31 18.62
CA VAL A 292 -6.93 -7.69 17.63
C VAL A 292 -6.88 -6.17 17.80
N ALA A 293 -8.02 -5.51 18.01
CA ALA A 293 -8.04 -4.07 18.25
C ALA A 293 -7.27 -3.67 19.51
N ALA A 294 -7.36 -4.50 20.56
CA ALA A 294 -6.65 -4.28 21.82
C ALA A 294 -5.15 -4.54 21.69
N GLU A 295 -4.75 -5.61 21.00
CA GLU A 295 -3.35 -5.95 20.71
C GLU A 295 -2.63 -4.81 19.96
N TYR A 296 -3.32 -4.20 18.98
CA TYR A 296 -2.76 -3.12 18.14
C TYR A 296 -3.08 -1.70 18.64
N GLY A 297 -3.64 -1.55 19.85
CA GLY A 297 -3.87 -0.24 20.48
C GLY A 297 -4.92 0.64 19.80
N LYS A 298 -5.86 0.05 19.04
CA LYS A 298 -6.83 0.79 18.23
C LYS A 298 -8.07 1.18 19.05
N ASN A 299 -7.91 2.19 19.86
CA ASN A 299 -8.90 2.62 20.86
C ASN A 299 -10.28 2.94 20.28
N ASP A 300 -10.34 3.59 19.11
CA ASP A 300 -11.63 3.95 18.50
C ASP A 300 -12.40 2.71 18.00
N VAL A 301 -11.68 1.68 17.55
CA VAL A 301 -12.29 0.38 17.22
C VAL A 301 -12.80 -0.30 18.48
N VAL A 302 -11.99 -0.31 19.56
CA VAL A 302 -12.40 -0.86 20.86
C VAL A 302 -13.67 -0.17 21.38
N LYS A 303 -13.70 1.17 21.37
CA LYS A 303 -14.90 1.93 21.76
C LYS A 303 -16.12 1.59 20.91
N ALA A 304 -15.94 1.45 19.60
CA ALA A 304 -17.03 1.09 18.69
C ALA A 304 -17.61 -0.30 19.00
N ILE A 305 -16.75 -1.29 19.29
CA ILE A 305 -17.18 -2.63 19.68
C ILE A 305 -17.86 -2.61 21.06
N LEU A 306 -17.29 -1.92 22.03
CA LEU A 306 -17.85 -1.81 23.37
C LEU A 306 -19.20 -1.07 23.42
N SER A 307 -19.47 -0.18 22.46
CA SER A 307 -20.74 0.55 22.40
C SER A 307 -21.90 -0.27 21.83
N ASP A 308 -21.62 -1.39 21.16
CA ASP A 308 -22.63 -2.26 20.58
C ASP A 308 -23.02 -3.39 21.55
N SER A 309 -24.29 -3.42 21.95
CA SER A 309 -24.82 -4.46 22.85
C SER A 309 -24.86 -5.85 22.21
N LYS A 310 -24.95 -5.94 20.88
CA LYS A 310 -24.96 -7.21 20.15
C LYS A 310 -23.61 -7.94 20.21
N LEU A 311 -22.54 -7.25 20.58
CA LEU A 311 -21.18 -7.78 20.61
C LEU A 311 -20.71 -8.14 22.03
N GLU A 312 -21.64 -8.34 22.98
CA GLU A 312 -21.32 -8.62 24.37
C GLU A 312 -20.47 -9.87 24.56
N GLU A 313 -20.72 -10.93 23.79
CA GLU A 313 -19.98 -12.20 23.83
C GLU A 313 -18.48 -12.02 23.50
N LEU A 314 -18.11 -10.99 22.72
CA LEU A 314 -16.71 -10.72 22.37
C LEU A 314 -15.91 -10.13 23.52
N ILE A 315 -16.56 -9.47 24.50
CA ILE A 315 -15.91 -8.60 25.49
C ILE A 315 -14.97 -9.40 26.41
N ASN A 316 -15.45 -10.53 26.92
CA ASN A 316 -14.70 -11.38 27.84
C ASN A 316 -14.28 -12.73 27.20
N ALA A 317 -14.37 -12.84 25.88
CA ALA A 317 -13.83 -13.97 25.14
C ALA A 317 -12.31 -14.09 25.37
N VAL A 318 -11.79 -15.29 25.20
CA VAL A 318 -10.36 -15.58 25.42
C VAL A 318 -9.69 -16.10 24.15
N ASP A 319 -8.45 -15.74 23.97
CA ASP A 319 -7.59 -16.26 22.90
C ASP A 319 -7.03 -17.67 23.23
N GLU A 320 -6.19 -18.23 22.37
CA GLU A 320 -5.55 -19.54 22.58
C GLU A 320 -4.74 -19.64 23.88
N ASN A 321 -4.26 -18.51 24.43
CA ASN A 321 -3.51 -18.45 25.69
C ASN A 321 -4.41 -18.12 26.89
N GLY A 322 -5.72 -18.01 26.67
CA GLY A 322 -6.69 -17.62 27.69
C GLY A 322 -6.68 -16.11 27.98
N ASN A 323 -6.02 -15.28 27.15
CA ASN A 323 -6.01 -13.86 27.31
C ASN A 323 -7.31 -13.23 26.79
N THR A 324 -7.86 -12.28 27.54
CA THR A 324 -8.91 -11.40 27.06
C THR A 324 -8.29 -10.18 26.38
N ALA A 325 -9.09 -9.35 25.74
CA ALA A 325 -8.65 -8.07 25.19
C ALA A 325 -7.94 -7.17 26.24
N LEU A 326 -8.38 -7.23 27.51
CA LEU A 326 -7.73 -6.52 28.61
C LEU A 326 -6.29 -7.02 28.86
N HIS A 327 -6.05 -8.33 28.81
CA HIS A 327 -4.72 -8.93 28.96
C HIS A 327 -3.80 -8.47 27.83
N LEU A 328 -4.29 -8.49 26.56
CA LEU A 328 -3.51 -8.06 25.40
C LEU A 328 -3.19 -6.57 25.44
N ALA A 329 -4.15 -5.72 25.79
CA ALA A 329 -3.88 -4.29 25.97
C ALA A 329 -2.83 -4.03 27.07
N SER A 330 -2.81 -4.85 28.13
CA SER A 330 -1.81 -4.78 29.19
C SER A 330 -0.44 -5.26 28.75
N LEU A 331 -0.39 -6.33 27.95
CA LEU A 331 0.83 -6.90 27.39
C LEU A 331 1.60 -5.89 26.52
N TYR A 332 0.86 -5.12 25.72
CA TYR A 332 1.42 -4.14 24.80
C TYR A 332 1.38 -2.69 25.32
N PHE A 333 1.01 -2.47 26.57
CA PHE A 333 0.98 -1.15 27.24
C PHE A 333 0.10 -0.10 26.55
N HIS A 334 -1.05 -0.49 26.03
CA HIS A 334 -1.98 0.41 25.38
C HIS A 334 -2.92 1.10 26.38
N SER A 335 -2.44 2.12 27.06
CA SER A 335 -3.14 2.83 28.15
C SER A 335 -4.52 3.36 27.76
N ASN A 336 -4.68 3.94 26.55
CA ASN A 336 -5.96 4.44 26.07
C ASN A 336 -7.01 3.32 25.92
N VAL A 337 -6.58 2.16 25.39
CA VAL A 337 -7.43 0.97 25.28
C VAL A 337 -7.79 0.44 26.66
N LEU A 338 -6.82 0.39 27.58
CA LEU A 338 -7.05 -0.02 28.96
C LEU A 338 -8.08 0.86 29.65
N CYS A 339 -7.99 2.19 29.51
CA CYS A 339 -9.01 3.10 30.02
C CYS A 339 -10.41 2.75 29.49
N SER A 340 -10.54 2.54 28.18
CA SER A 340 -11.84 2.20 27.57
C SER A 340 -12.38 0.86 28.05
N LEU A 341 -11.52 -0.14 28.22
CA LEU A 341 -11.90 -1.46 28.72
C LEU A 341 -12.26 -1.43 30.21
N THR A 342 -11.44 -0.79 31.03
CA THR A 342 -11.63 -0.77 32.50
C THR A 342 -12.86 0.04 32.94
N TRP A 343 -13.25 1.07 32.18
CA TRP A 343 -14.45 1.85 32.47
C TRP A 343 -15.74 1.16 32.02
N ASN A 344 -15.67 0.15 31.20
CA ASN A 344 -16.85 -0.61 30.77
C ASN A 344 -17.19 -1.69 31.81
N LYS A 345 -18.36 -1.57 32.43
CA LYS A 345 -18.81 -2.46 33.51
C LYS A 345 -18.98 -3.93 33.08
N ARG A 346 -19.08 -4.20 31.79
CA ARG A 346 -19.21 -5.58 31.25
C ARG A 346 -17.86 -6.31 31.17
N VAL A 347 -16.73 -5.59 31.28
CA VAL A 347 -15.41 -6.19 31.21
C VAL A 347 -15.05 -6.82 32.57
N ASP A 348 -14.70 -8.12 32.54
CA ASP A 348 -14.25 -8.86 33.72
C ASP A 348 -12.78 -8.55 34.03
N LEU A 349 -12.54 -7.66 35.00
CA LEU A 349 -11.22 -7.26 35.44
C LEU A 349 -10.46 -8.35 36.22
N LYS A 350 -11.18 -9.41 36.69
CA LYS A 350 -10.63 -10.47 37.54
C LYS A 350 -10.21 -11.72 36.73
N ARG A 351 -10.53 -11.74 35.45
CA ARG A 351 -10.24 -12.88 34.58
C ARG A 351 -8.76 -13.24 34.62
N ARG A 352 -8.45 -14.54 34.64
CA ARG A 352 -7.10 -15.05 34.60
C ARG A 352 -6.89 -15.81 33.28
N ASN A 353 -5.70 -15.63 32.68
CA ASN A 353 -5.31 -16.41 31.50
C ASN A 353 -4.89 -17.85 31.88
N LYS A 354 -4.45 -18.64 30.88
CA LYS A 354 -4.00 -20.03 31.12
C LYS A 354 -2.81 -20.16 32.06
N GLU A 355 -1.98 -19.13 32.21
CA GLU A 355 -0.90 -19.08 33.20
C GLU A 355 -1.40 -18.73 34.61
N GLY A 356 -2.68 -18.42 34.77
CA GLY A 356 -3.30 -17.99 36.03
C GLY A 356 -3.02 -16.53 36.35
N LEU A 357 -2.65 -15.70 35.36
CA LEU A 357 -2.33 -14.29 35.49
C LEU A 357 -3.52 -13.40 35.16
N THR A 358 -3.67 -12.32 35.90
CA THR A 358 -4.57 -11.21 35.58
C THR A 358 -3.87 -10.18 34.66
N ALA A 359 -4.62 -9.23 34.12
CA ALA A 359 -4.07 -8.19 33.25
C ALA A 359 -2.98 -7.35 33.94
N ILE A 360 -3.13 -7.04 35.23
CA ILE A 360 -2.11 -6.29 36.00
C ILE A 360 -0.85 -7.12 36.27
N ASP A 361 -0.98 -8.43 36.45
CA ASP A 361 0.17 -9.33 36.59
C ASP A 361 1.02 -9.35 35.35
N ILE A 362 0.40 -9.40 34.15
CA ILE A 362 1.10 -9.34 32.87
C ILE A 362 1.88 -8.01 32.78
N ALA A 363 1.21 -6.88 32.98
CA ALA A 363 1.88 -5.58 32.91
C ALA A 363 3.07 -5.46 33.89
N SER A 364 2.99 -6.11 35.05
CA SER A 364 4.05 -6.04 36.08
C SER A 364 5.26 -6.92 35.76
N ARG A 365 5.10 -8.00 34.98
CA ARG A 365 6.16 -8.97 34.67
C ARG A 365 7.12 -8.52 33.60
N ILE A 366 6.65 -7.72 32.66
CA ILE A 366 7.44 -7.32 31.49
C ILE A 366 8.52 -6.33 31.93
N ARG A 367 9.79 -6.71 31.72
CA ARG A 367 10.95 -5.86 31.96
C ARG A 367 11.38 -5.23 30.63
N ASN A 368 10.77 -4.11 30.27
CA ASN A 368 11.12 -3.38 29.05
C ASN A 368 11.73 -2.02 29.36
N ASN A 369 12.47 -1.45 28.41
CA ASN A 369 12.99 -0.08 28.47
C ASN A 369 11.87 1.01 28.44
N LEU A 370 10.60 0.61 28.36
CA LEU A 370 9.41 1.47 28.30
C LEU A 370 8.82 1.73 29.70
N LYS A 371 9.66 2.09 30.68
CA LYS A 371 9.24 2.30 32.10
C LYS A 371 8.01 3.19 32.23
N SER A 372 7.96 4.33 31.55
CA SER A 372 6.83 5.28 31.64
C SER A 372 5.49 4.73 31.12
N ARG A 373 5.49 3.95 30.03
CA ARG A 373 4.26 3.31 29.52
C ARG A 373 3.79 2.19 30.44
N GLN A 374 4.71 1.42 30.98
CA GLN A 374 4.42 0.39 31.97
C GLN A 374 3.83 0.97 33.25
N GLU A 375 4.40 2.06 33.78
CA GLU A 375 3.90 2.75 34.97
C GLU A 375 2.49 3.29 34.77
N LEU A 376 2.22 3.92 33.61
CA LEU A 376 0.88 4.40 33.26
C LEU A 376 -0.12 3.25 33.17
N THR A 377 0.28 2.13 32.55
CA THR A 377 -0.55 0.92 32.43
C THR A 377 -0.89 0.34 33.81
N LEU A 378 0.10 0.22 34.69
CA LEU A 378 -0.09 -0.25 36.08
C LEU A 378 -0.99 0.70 36.87
N TRP A 379 -0.82 2.01 36.69
CA TRP A 379 -1.68 3.00 37.29
C TRP A 379 -3.14 2.88 36.88
N VAL A 380 -3.41 2.76 35.55
CA VAL A 380 -4.77 2.60 35.02
C VAL A 380 -5.42 1.33 35.57
N LEU A 381 -4.73 0.20 35.55
CA LEU A 381 -5.26 -1.08 36.03
C LEU A 381 -5.50 -1.08 37.56
N SER A 382 -4.57 -0.50 38.30
CA SER A 382 -4.67 -0.36 39.75
C SER A 382 -5.83 0.55 40.15
N SER A 383 -5.97 1.70 39.48
CA SER A 383 -7.07 2.65 39.70
C SER A 383 -8.45 2.06 39.39
N ALA A 384 -8.50 1.15 38.43
CA ALA A 384 -9.71 0.42 38.08
C ALA A 384 -10.01 -0.77 39.01
N GLY A 385 -9.16 -1.03 39.99
CA GLY A 385 -9.33 -2.13 40.93
C GLY A 385 -9.05 -3.51 40.37
N THR A 386 -8.22 -3.62 39.31
CA THR A 386 -7.81 -4.90 38.78
C THR A 386 -6.98 -5.68 39.81
N PRO A 387 -7.39 -6.89 40.26
CA PRO A 387 -6.70 -7.59 41.32
C PRO A 387 -5.42 -8.30 40.80
N TYR A 388 -4.41 -8.33 41.65
CA TYR A 388 -3.27 -9.25 41.45
C TYR A 388 -3.69 -10.69 41.73
N SER A 389 -3.19 -11.65 40.94
CA SER A 389 -3.28 -13.06 41.30
C SER A 389 -2.34 -13.43 42.45
N GLU A 390 -2.52 -14.58 43.07
CA GLU A 390 -1.56 -15.07 44.10
C GLU A 390 -0.14 -15.21 43.53
N LYS A 391 -0.01 -15.64 42.27
CA LYS A 391 1.28 -15.68 41.59
C LYS A 391 1.86 -14.29 41.35
N GLY A 392 1.02 -13.32 40.97
CA GLY A 392 1.44 -11.93 40.76
C GLY A 392 1.87 -11.20 42.02
N ARG A 393 1.20 -11.45 43.14
CA ARG A 393 1.59 -10.90 44.45
C ARG A 393 3.01 -11.27 44.82
N LYS A 394 3.44 -12.52 44.59
CA LYS A 394 4.82 -12.96 44.86
C LYS A 394 5.87 -12.21 44.04
N PHE A 395 5.53 -11.76 42.84
CA PHE A 395 6.43 -10.94 42.01
C PHE A 395 6.41 -9.45 42.42
N SER A 396 5.26 -8.93 42.82
CA SER A 396 5.12 -7.54 43.29
C SER A 396 5.87 -7.29 44.60
N LEU A 397 5.88 -8.26 45.51
CA LEU A 397 6.58 -8.17 46.79
C LEU A 397 8.11 -8.24 46.65
N LYS A 398 8.64 -8.80 45.54
CA LYS A 398 10.09 -8.79 45.22
C LYS A 398 10.59 -7.48 44.63
N ARG A 399 9.70 -6.58 44.22
CA ARG A 399 10.04 -5.23 43.77
C ARG A 399 10.17 -4.36 45.02
N GLU A 400 11.36 -4.19 45.53
CA GLU A 400 11.63 -3.08 46.45
C GLU A 400 11.20 -1.80 45.73
N ARG A 401 10.20 -1.16 46.29
CA ARG A 401 9.71 0.12 45.83
C ARG A 401 10.76 1.17 46.21
N GLU A 402 11.73 1.42 45.34
CA GLU A 402 12.34 2.73 45.37
C GLU A 402 11.21 3.75 45.10
N PRO A 403 10.96 4.70 46.05
CA PRO A 403 9.99 5.74 45.78
C PRO A 403 10.43 6.48 44.53
N PRO A 404 9.48 6.84 43.63
CA PRO A 404 9.82 7.57 42.41
C PRO A 404 10.61 8.81 42.82
N LYS A 405 11.76 9.07 42.18
CA LYS A 405 12.57 10.24 42.44
C LYS A 405 11.69 11.48 42.34
N LEU A 406 11.81 12.39 43.27
CA LEU A 406 10.99 13.62 43.37
C LEU A 406 10.89 14.37 42.05
N GLU A 407 11.95 14.36 41.26
CA GLU A 407 12.04 14.93 39.92
C GLU A 407 11.09 14.27 38.89
N GLN A 408 10.87 12.95 39.00
CA GLN A 408 9.94 12.22 38.13
C GLN A 408 8.48 12.52 38.49
N VAL A 409 8.19 12.66 39.75
CA VAL A 409 6.86 13.08 40.25
C VAL A 409 6.56 14.52 39.84
N GLN A 410 7.55 15.40 39.91
CA GLN A 410 7.42 16.81 39.53
C GLN A 410 7.18 16.94 38.00
N ASN A 411 7.88 16.17 37.19
CA ASN A 411 7.67 16.15 35.72
C ASN A 411 6.28 15.60 35.35
N LEU A 412 5.79 14.58 36.06
CA LEU A 412 4.44 14.05 35.85
C LEU A 412 3.36 15.06 36.23
N ILE A 413 3.54 15.76 37.38
CA ILE A 413 2.66 16.84 37.85
C ILE A 413 2.66 17.98 36.85
N ASN A 414 3.80 18.39 36.30
CA ASN A 414 3.90 19.45 35.31
C ASN A 414 3.18 19.07 33.97
N VAL A 415 3.31 17.83 33.51
CA VAL A 415 2.59 17.33 32.33
C VAL A 415 1.08 17.30 32.57
N ILE A 416 0.63 16.86 33.73
CA ILE A 416 -0.80 16.85 34.12
C ILE A 416 -1.34 18.29 34.24
N LEU A 417 -0.56 19.22 34.77
CA LEU A 417 -0.91 20.63 34.87
C LEU A 417 -1.03 21.27 33.48
N VAL A 418 -0.10 21.00 32.56
CA VAL A 418 -0.17 21.50 31.17
C VAL A 418 -1.41 20.94 30.48
N ILE A 419 -1.72 19.66 30.63
CA ILE A 419 -2.93 19.05 30.06
C ILE A 419 -4.19 19.66 30.72
N ALA A 420 -4.22 19.86 32.02
CA ALA A 420 -5.34 20.45 32.73
C ALA A 420 -5.58 21.92 32.28
N VAL A 421 -4.50 22.68 32.07
CA VAL A 421 -4.58 24.07 31.57
C VAL A 421 -5.07 24.06 30.10
N LEU A 422 -4.59 23.16 29.26
CA LEU A 422 -5.07 23.03 27.88
C LEU A 422 -6.55 22.64 27.81
N VAL A 423 -7.00 21.71 28.65
CA VAL A 423 -8.40 21.32 28.72
C VAL A 423 -9.25 22.49 29.29
N ALA A 424 -8.78 23.17 30.31
CA ALA A 424 -9.47 24.32 30.86
C ALA A 424 -9.58 25.49 29.87
N THR A 425 -8.53 25.79 29.10
CA THR A 425 -8.54 26.83 28.06
C THR A 425 -9.47 26.48 26.91
N VAL A 426 -9.50 25.23 26.46
CA VAL A 426 -10.41 24.78 25.42
C VAL A 426 -11.87 24.79 25.86
N THR A 427 -12.15 24.34 27.10
CA THR A 427 -13.51 24.35 27.65
C THR A 427 -13.98 25.76 27.95
N PHE A 428 -13.09 26.68 28.44
CA PHE A 428 -13.41 28.06 28.69
C PHE A 428 -13.67 28.83 27.37
N SER A 429 -12.88 28.59 26.33
CA SER A 429 -13.09 29.16 24.99
C SER A 429 -14.41 28.70 24.38
N ALA A 430 -14.78 27.43 24.56
CA ALA A 430 -16.04 26.86 24.11
C ALA A 430 -17.25 27.40 24.87
N ALA A 431 -17.09 27.74 26.16
CA ALA A 431 -18.15 28.29 26.99
C ALA A 431 -18.40 29.80 26.73
N LEU A 432 -17.41 30.52 26.20
CA LEU A 432 -17.53 31.94 25.80
C LEU A 432 -18.10 32.16 24.42
N THR A 433 -18.20 31.14 23.60
CA THR A 433 -18.91 31.19 22.30
C THR A 433 -20.38 30.83 22.45
N VAL A 434 -21.14 31.67 23.16
CA VAL A 434 -22.61 31.59 23.17
C VAL A 434 -23.11 32.01 21.76
N PRO A 435 -23.90 31.20 21.05
CA PRO A 435 -24.51 31.62 19.81
C PRO A 435 -25.60 32.64 20.07
N GLY A 436 -25.40 33.87 19.62
CA GLY A 436 -26.44 34.85 19.61
C GLY A 436 -26.15 36.17 20.28
N ARG A 437 -25.30 37.00 19.65
CA ARG A 437 -25.41 38.50 19.61
C ARG A 437 -24.30 39.05 18.70
N PHE A 438 -24.55 39.09 17.44
CA PHE A 438 -23.81 40.01 16.56
C PHE A 438 -24.58 41.31 16.47
N ASN A 439 -24.18 42.34 17.20
CA ASN A 439 -24.48 43.73 16.88
C ASN A 439 -23.41 44.22 15.90
N ARG A 440 -23.89 44.85 14.82
CA ARG A 440 -23.10 45.54 13.83
C ARG A 440 -22.30 46.68 14.46
N SER A 441 -20.99 46.62 14.33
CA SER A 441 -20.05 47.74 14.10
C SER A 441 -18.66 47.29 14.56
N ASP A 442 -17.78 46.93 13.64
CA ASP A 442 -16.39 47.37 13.62
C ASP A 442 -15.62 46.75 12.46
N ALA A 443 -15.21 47.64 11.58
CA ALA A 443 -14.41 47.34 10.38
C ALA A 443 -12.90 47.15 10.70
N GLY A 444 -12.54 46.85 11.95
CA GLY A 444 -11.14 46.82 12.43
C GLY A 444 -10.47 45.45 12.51
N HIS A 445 -11.22 44.36 12.50
CA HIS A 445 -10.66 43.02 12.83
C HIS A 445 -10.38 42.08 11.64
N ARG A 446 -10.48 42.57 10.38
CA ARG A 446 -10.18 41.70 9.22
C ARG A 446 -8.72 41.40 8.99
N LYS A 447 -7.76 42.10 9.61
CA LYS A 447 -6.32 41.86 9.41
C LYS A 447 -5.72 40.80 10.34
N ALA A 448 -6.34 40.54 11.49
CA ALA A 448 -5.82 39.53 12.44
C ALA A 448 -6.23 38.09 12.09
N PHE A 449 -7.34 37.90 11.35
CA PHE A 449 -7.84 36.58 10.99
C PHE A 449 -7.11 35.98 9.77
N GLN A 450 -6.58 36.83 8.87
CA GLN A 450 -5.80 36.36 7.71
C GLN A 450 -4.38 35.91 8.06
N ALA A 451 -3.80 36.42 9.14
CA ALA A 451 -2.48 35.99 9.60
C ALA A 451 -2.49 34.59 10.26
N ASN A 452 -3.63 34.17 10.81
CA ASN A 452 -3.75 32.85 11.49
C ASN A 452 -4.13 31.71 10.53
N VAL A 453 -4.70 32.03 9.38
CA VAL A 453 -5.00 31.03 8.33
C VAL A 453 -3.74 30.69 7.51
N GLY A 454 -2.81 31.66 7.33
CA GLY A 454 -1.54 31.43 6.66
C GLY A 454 -0.59 30.49 7.43
N ASN A 455 -0.59 30.56 8.75
CA ASN A 455 0.25 29.69 9.59
C ASN A 455 -0.29 28.25 9.71
N LYS A 456 -1.60 28.03 9.61
CA LYS A 456 -2.17 26.67 9.57
C LYS A 456 -1.95 25.96 8.24
N GLN A 457 -1.82 26.69 7.12
CA GLN A 457 -1.48 26.09 5.83
C GLN A 457 0.01 25.78 5.68
N MET A 458 0.90 26.45 6.41
CA MET A 458 2.32 26.07 6.44
C MET A 458 2.58 24.83 7.30
N ILE A 459 1.87 24.62 8.40
CA ILE A 459 2.01 23.43 9.24
C ILE A 459 1.40 22.20 8.56
N ALA A 460 0.29 22.35 7.83
CA ALA A 460 -0.33 21.26 7.06
C ALA A 460 0.48 20.84 5.82
N LYS A 461 1.40 21.70 5.33
CA LYS A 461 2.31 21.33 4.22
C LYS A 461 3.58 20.60 4.68
N GLN A 462 3.92 20.64 5.97
CA GLN A 462 5.06 19.86 6.51
C GLN A 462 4.66 18.44 6.95
N GLU A 463 3.36 18.15 7.11
CA GLU A 463 2.88 16.81 7.50
C GLU A 463 2.48 15.91 6.31
N SER A 464 2.65 16.37 5.07
CA SER A 464 2.29 15.62 3.85
C SER A 464 3.49 15.14 3.03
N GLN A 465 4.59 14.75 3.68
CA GLN A 465 5.57 13.88 3.03
C GLN A 465 5.28 12.42 3.39
N PRO A 466 5.14 11.52 2.40
CA PRO A 466 4.94 10.10 2.69
C PRO A 466 6.25 9.53 3.24
N GLU A 467 6.23 9.11 4.50
CA GLU A 467 7.27 8.27 5.09
C GLU A 467 7.42 6.99 4.26
N ARG A 468 8.48 6.93 3.50
CA ARG A 468 9.01 5.73 2.85
C ARG A 468 9.90 4.96 3.82
N GLU A 469 9.45 4.67 5.03
CA GLU A 469 10.20 3.85 5.99
C GLU A 469 9.23 3.05 6.83
N ASP A 470 8.74 1.92 6.31
CA ASP A 470 8.14 0.85 7.12
C ASP A 470 8.20 -0.51 6.41
N LEU A 471 9.37 -0.81 5.80
CA LEU A 471 9.65 -2.13 5.22
C LEU A 471 10.79 -2.90 5.91
N GLN A 472 11.28 -2.43 7.05
CA GLN A 472 12.30 -3.16 7.80
C GLN A 472 12.05 -3.01 9.30
N GLU A 473 11.17 -3.82 9.87
CA GLU A 473 11.23 -4.27 11.27
C GLU A 473 10.29 -5.46 11.47
N GLU A 474 10.62 -6.59 10.85
CA GLU A 474 10.33 -7.91 11.40
C GLU A 474 11.67 -8.52 11.82
N GLY A 475 12.27 -7.93 12.86
CA GLY A 475 13.43 -8.45 13.54
C GLY A 475 13.01 -9.41 14.65
N HIS A 476 13.19 -10.69 14.44
CA HIS A 476 13.44 -11.78 15.38
C HIS A 476 13.35 -11.43 16.89
N ILE A 477 12.27 -11.84 17.52
CA ILE A 477 12.33 -12.23 18.93
C ILE A 477 12.78 -13.70 18.93
N LYS A 478 14.05 -13.93 19.21
CA LYS A 478 14.56 -15.24 19.57
C LYS A 478 13.92 -15.65 20.89
N GLU A 479 13.32 -16.83 20.86
CA GLU A 479 13.06 -17.62 22.05
C GLU A 479 14.40 -18.08 22.65
N ASP A 480 14.62 -17.76 23.90
CA ASP A 480 15.37 -18.53 24.89
C ASP A 480 14.55 -18.60 26.17
#